data_eb92c4136bc18d4e235f4a08f32217d3
#
_entry.id   eb92c4136bc18d4e235f4a08f32217d3
#
_cell.length_a   1.000
_cell.length_b   1.000
_cell.length_c   1.000
_cell.angle_alpha   90.00
_cell.angle_beta   90.00
_cell.angle_gamma   90.00
#
_symmetry.space_group_name_H-M   'P 1'
#
loop_
_entity.id
_entity.type
_entity.pdbx_description
1 polymer ?
#
loop_
_entity_poly.entity_id
_entity_poly.type
_entity_poly.pdbx_seq_one_letter_code
_entity_poly.pdbx_strand_id
1 'polypeptide(L)'
;MQATHDSTEVSLAQYTDVLKRRWLWIVLTPAVLVGLSLFNSLRADPVYRASVELLLQSKPSENVLVPSAAVSDPERALQNELRVIKGRAVQEAVKEAYGKTITASAVAGGDDDIIILSVSAADPKLAAERANVYATTYQTARVDAQLEDLANAQKLLDQQIQEFEAQIQEIDAPLVLLDAQINATPQTDPQYEQLLANRQREKERTDAARTEAQNQLNDYRQRLQVLQLSERLVTTGGVQILNPATVPTTPVSPKPVRDATQALIVGLFLGVALAFTRDQFDDSIRTKASLERAVRDLPTLALIPDDSRRDSKARDSLVVAAAPMSANAEAYRGLRTSLQYAALDREIKLVQVTSSSAGEGKTTTLSNLAYAFAQAGRRVVVVGSDLRKPRIHRTMQVDGAIGLTSVVLGQLTLREAIQTSPLHPNIDVLASGPLPPNPSELLSHERTARILESLAETYSMVFIDCPPVLPVTDALVLSRIVDTTIFIVMANRTTRRTARRAIEMLRQVESPLLGTVLNGVPAEETYGSFYEYYGYQTRSTIPIVGRFIGKKHYTMPSVPTEQLPDDDEDDEHPAEAVPTT
;
A
#
# COMPACT_ATOMS: atom_id res chain seq x y z
N MET A 1 -30.34 -1.11 33.71
CA MET A 1 -29.11 -0.52 33.11
C MET A 1 -28.25 -1.67 32.63
N GLN A 2 -28.47 -2.12 31.41
CA GLN A 2 -27.60 -3.06 30.70
C GLN A 2 -27.11 -2.34 29.46
N ALA A 3 -25.84 -1.96 29.49
CA ALA A 3 -25.17 -1.41 28.34
C ALA A 3 -24.90 -2.56 27.35
N THR A 4 -25.65 -2.61 26.27
CA THR A 4 -25.34 -3.46 25.13
C THR A 4 -24.12 -2.89 24.45
N HIS A 5 -22.98 -3.54 24.64
CA HIS A 5 -21.80 -3.38 23.78
C HIS A 5 -22.21 -3.85 22.38
N ASP A 6 -22.53 -2.89 21.52
CA ASP A 6 -22.58 -3.07 20.07
C ASP A 6 -21.12 -3.18 19.61
N SER A 7 -20.59 -4.40 19.68
CA SER A 7 -19.33 -4.75 19.02
C SER A 7 -19.58 -4.64 17.51
N THR A 8 -19.16 -3.53 16.91
CA THR A 8 -19.05 -3.39 15.47
C THR A 8 -18.04 -4.42 14.97
N GLU A 9 -18.48 -5.64 14.71
CA GLU A 9 -17.73 -6.60 13.91
C GLU A 9 -17.61 -6.00 12.51
N VAL A 10 -16.47 -5.36 12.28
CA VAL A 10 -16.08 -4.84 10.96
C VAL A 10 -15.85 -6.07 10.08
N SER A 11 -16.85 -6.44 9.29
CA SER A 11 -16.78 -7.64 8.46
C SER A 11 -15.66 -7.48 7.40
N LEU A 12 -14.86 -8.53 7.21
CA LEU A 12 -13.82 -8.59 6.17
C LEU A 12 -14.36 -8.24 4.77
N ALA A 13 -15.65 -8.46 4.53
CA ALA A 13 -16.36 -8.08 3.32
C ALA A 13 -16.30 -6.56 3.04
N GLN A 14 -16.35 -5.71 4.06
CA GLN A 14 -16.28 -4.26 3.89
C GLN A 14 -14.92 -3.80 3.34
N TYR A 15 -13.82 -4.43 3.77
CA TYR A 15 -12.49 -4.13 3.26
C TYR A 15 -12.32 -4.52 1.79
N THR A 16 -12.86 -5.69 1.40
CA THR A 16 -12.79 -6.15 0.01
C THR A 16 -13.59 -5.26 -0.93
N ASP A 17 -14.71 -4.70 -0.48
CA ASP A 17 -15.54 -3.79 -1.27
C ASP A 17 -14.86 -2.44 -1.49
N VAL A 18 -14.15 -1.91 -0.48
CA VAL A 18 -13.33 -0.70 -0.65
C VAL A 18 -12.23 -0.94 -1.68
N LEU A 19 -11.51 -2.08 -1.58
CA LEU A 19 -10.45 -2.43 -2.52
C LEU A 19 -10.98 -2.56 -3.96
N LYS A 20 -12.10 -3.26 -4.18
CA LYS A 20 -12.72 -3.41 -5.51
C LYS A 20 -13.18 -2.07 -6.09
N ARG A 21 -13.73 -1.20 -5.27
CA ARG A 21 -14.28 0.09 -5.73
C ARG A 21 -13.20 1.13 -6.01
N ARG A 22 -12.11 1.11 -5.23
CA ARG A 22 -11.00 2.06 -5.36
C ARG A 22 -9.75 1.45 -6.00
N TRP A 23 -9.89 0.34 -6.73
CA TRP A 23 -8.79 -0.39 -7.35
C TRP A 23 -7.89 0.49 -8.23
N LEU A 24 -8.48 1.54 -8.86
CA LEU A 24 -7.72 2.50 -9.66
C LEU A 24 -6.62 3.19 -8.86
N TRP A 25 -6.87 3.54 -7.58
CA TRP A 25 -5.86 4.15 -6.73
C TRP A 25 -4.76 3.16 -6.35
N ILE A 26 -5.14 1.88 -6.13
CA ILE A 26 -4.22 0.80 -5.77
C ILE A 26 -3.30 0.44 -6.95
N VAL A 27 -3.75 0.60 -8.19
CA VAL A 27 -2.95 0.31 -9.40
C VAL A 27 -2.20 1.54 -9.89
N LEU A 28 -2.84 2.72 -9.90
CA LEU A 28 -2.26 3.94 -10.47
C LEU A 28 -1.09 4.46 -9.63
N THR A 29 -1.21 4.42 -8.30
CA THR A 29 -0.15 4.93 -7.40
C THR A 29 1.17 4.17 -7.57
N PRO A 30 1.21 2.81 -7.52
CA PRO A 30 2.43 2.07 -7.81
C PRO A 30 2.94 2.31 -9.23
N ALA A 31 2.06 2.35 -10.23
CA ALA A 31 2.46 2.58 -11.61
C ALA A 31 3.17 3.91 -11.80
N VAL A 32 2.69 4.98 -11.17
CA VAL A 32 3.32 6.30 -11.19
C VAL A 32 4.68 6.27 -10.48
N LEU A 33 4.76 5.66 -9.29
CA LEU A 33 6.01 5.61 -8.52
C LEU A 33 7.07 4.75 -9.21
N VAL A 34 6.69 3.61 -9.78
CA VAL A 34 7.59 2.77 -10.58
C VAL A 34 8.06 3.51 -11.83
N GLY A 35 7.15 4.19 -12.54
CA GLY A 35 7.50 5.00 -13.70
C GLY A 35 8.51 6.12 -13.37
N LEU A 36 8.29 6.82 -12.26
CA LEU A 36 9.19 7.87 -11.78
C LEU A 36 10.54 7.30 -11.33
N SER A 37 10.55 6.16 -10.63
CA SER A 37 11.75 5.46 -10.19
C SER A 37 12.59 4.99 -11.39
N LEU A 38 11.96 4.37 -12.38
CA LEU A 38 12.63 3.94 -13.61
C LEU A 38 13.17 5.13 -14.41
N PHE A 39 12.38 6.20 -14.54
CA PHE A 39 12.80 7.41 -15.22
C PHE A 39 14.05 8.01 -14.55
N ASN A 40 14.06 8.11 -13.23
CA ASN A 40 15.20 8.62 -12.49
C ASN A 40 16.41 7.68 -12.58
N SER A 41 16.20 6.36 -12.47
CA SER A 41 17.24 5.33 -12.55
C SER A 41 17.88 5.26 -13.95
N LEU A 42 17.09 5.43 -15.02
CA LEU A 42 17.60 5.42 -16.40
C LEU A 42 18.34 6.73 -16.77
N ARG A 43 18.06 7.81 -16.05
CA ARG A 43 18.70 9.12 -16.27
C ARG A 43 19.97 9.32 -15.44
N ALA A 44 20.14 8.52 -14.38
CA ALA A 44 21.31 8.61 -13.52
C ALA A 44 22.55 8.04 -14.23
N ASP A 45 23.67 8.73 -14.11
CA ASP A 45 24.94 8.28 -14.68
C ASP A 45 25.36 6.94 -14.03
N PRO A 46 25.82 5.96 -14.82
CA PRO A 46 26.28 4.70 -14.28
C PRO A 46 27.55 4.87 -13.46
N VAL A 47 27.61 4.23 -12.30
CA VAL A 47 28.80 4.19 -11.43
C VAL A 47 29.35 2.78 -11.41
N TYR A 48 30.59 2.64 -11.83
CA TYR A 48 31.32 1.38 -11.82
C TYR A 48 32.24 1.32 -10.62
N ARG A 49 32.40 0.15 -10.01
CA ARG A 49 33.31 -0.08 -8.88
C ARG A 49 34.29 -1.17 -9.26
N ALA A 50 35.57 -0.87 -9.13
CA ALA A 50 36.67 -1.82 -9.28
C ALA A 50 37.31 -2.07 -7.91
N SER A 51 37.71 -3.31 -7.63
CA SER A 51 38.29 -3.71 -6.35
C SER A 51 39.61 -4.42 -6.55
N VAL A 52 40.58 -4.13 -5.68
CA VAL A 52 41.87 -4.80 -5.55
C VAL A 52 41.86 -5.56 -4.23
N GLU A 53 42.34 -6.79 -4.23
CA GLU A 53 42.55 -7.58 -3.03
C GLU A 53 44.02 -7.50 -2.62
N LEU A 54 44.27 -7.08 -1.38
CA LEU A 54 45.58 -6.94 -0.77
C LEU A 54 45.72 -7.95 0.35
N LEU A 55 46.77 -8.75 0.32
CA LEU A 55 47.12 -9.70 1.39
C LEU A 55 48.13 -9.01 2.32
N LEU A 56 47.85 -8.99 3.61
CA LEU A 56 48.75 -8.57 4.65
C LEU A 56 49.66 -9.74 5.04
N GLN A 57 50.96 -9.52 4.98
CA GLN A 57 51.95 -10.49 5.47
C GLN A 57 52.52 -9.99 6.79
N SER A 58 52.70 -10.91 7.76
CA SER A 58 53.30 -10.58 9.06
C SER A 58 54.70 -9.98 8.86
N LYS A 59 55.03 -8.88 9.57
CA LYS A 59 56.31 -8.22 9.47
C LYS A 59 57.42 -9.07 10.08
N PRO A 60 58.44 -9.49 9.33
CA PRO A 60 59.59 -10.21 9.87
C PRO A 60 60.40 -9.40 10.91
N SER A 61 60.37 -8.06 10.80
CA SER A 61 61.18 -7.14 11.58
C SER A 61 60.77 -6.96 13.07
N GLU A 62 59.53 -7.20 13.43
CA GLU A 62 59.08 -7.07 14.80
C GLU A 62 59.65 -8.17 15.72
N ASN A 63 59.89 -9.38 15.14
CA ASN A 63 60.43 -10.51 15.90
C ASN A 63 61.95 -10.40 16.21
N VAL A 64 62.66 -9.50 15.49
CA VAL A 64 64.11 -9.34 15.64
C VAL A 64 64.46 -8.36 16.78
N LEU A 65 63.66 -7.28 16.93
CA LEU A 65 63.94 -6.23 17.91
C LEU A 65 63.42 -6.57 19.31
N VAL A 66 62.34 -7.31 19.44
CA VAL A 66 61.73 -7.69 20.73
C VAL A 66 61.30 -9.16 20.70
N PRO A 67 62.13 -10.08 21.22
CA PRO A 67 61.81 -11.52 21.18
C PRO A 67 60.58 -11.94 22.01
N SER A 68 60.01 -11.04 22.78
CA SER A 68 58.81 -11.27 23.60
C SER A 68 57.61 -10.37 23.24
N ALA A 69 57.58 -9.81 22.01
CA ALA A 69 56.41 -9.11 21.55
C ALA A 69 55.24 -10.10 21.49
N ALA A 70 54.25 -9.85 22.34
CA ALA A 70 53.01 -10.59 22.38
C ALA A 70 52.45 -10.72 20.96
N VAL A 71 51.94 -11.91 20.61
CA VAL A 71 51.20 -12.22 19.38
C VAL A 71 50.24 -11.07 19.18
N SER A 72 50.52 -10.20 18.21
CA SER A 72 49.61 -9.10 17.87
C SER A 72 48.30 -9.72 17.40
N ASP A 73 47.22 -9.36 18.06
CA ASP A 73 45.86 -9.76 17.71
C ASP A 73 45.64 -9.44 16.20
N PRO A 74 45.44 -10.44 15.33
CA PRO A 74 45.34 -10.21 13.88
C PRO A 74 44.26 -9.18 13.51
N GLU A 75 43.14 -9.18 14.26
CA GLU A 75 42.05 -8.23 14.05
C GLU A 75 42.50 -6.78 14.29
N ARG A 76 43.29 -6.54 15.33
CA ARG A 76 43.82 -5.19 15.62
C ARG A 76 44.86 -4.75 14.59
N ALA A 77 45.68 -5.66 14.10
CA ALA A 77 46.64 -5.38 13.04
C ALA A 77 45.90 -4.96 11.75
N LEU A 78 44.86 -5.71 11.35
CA LEU A 78 44.00 -5.40 10.22
C LEU A 78 43.29 -4.04 10.37
N GLN A 79 42.71 -3.75 11.53
CA GLN A 79 42.07 -2.46 11.81
C GLN A 79 43.03 -1.26 11.74
N ASN A 80 44.25 -1.44 12.23
CA ASN A 80 45.27 -0.43 12.10
C ASN A 80 45.66 -0.19 10.64
N GLU A 81 45.78 -1.25 9.86
CA GLU A 81 46.14 -1.17 8.45
C GLU A 81 45.04 -0.51 7.61
N LEU A 82 43.76 -0.78 7.93
CA LEU A 82 42.62 -0.07 7.34
C LEU A 82 42.60 1.42 7.63
N ARG A 83 43.22 1.86 8.75
CA ARG A 83 43.42 3.29 9.04
C ARG A 83 44.57 3.88 8.24
N VAL A 84 45.68 3.13 8.13
CA VAL A 84 46.87 3.57 7.37
C VAL A 84 46.53 3.77 5.91
N ILE A 85 45.88 2.79 5.26
CA ILE A 85 45.50 2.88 3.84
C ILE A 85 44.58 4.07 3.53
N LYS A 86 43.74 4.49 4.50
CA LYS A 86 42.90 5.68 4.40
C LYS A 86 43.59 6.95 4.91
N GLY A 87 44.81 6.80 5.42
CA GLY A 87 45.58 7.89 6.05
C GLY A 87 45.94 8.99 5.05
N ARG A 88 46.20 10.17 5.61
CA ARG A 88 46.54 11.35 4.82
C ARG A 88 47.81 11.17 3.99
N ALA A 89 48.83 10.50 4.56
CA ALA A 89 50.10 10.25 3.87
C ALA A 89 49.92 9.45 2.58
N VAL A 90 49.12 8.35 2.64
CA VAL A 90 48.80 7.53 1.45
C VAL A 90 47.98 8.34 0.45
N GLN A 91 47.01 9.14 0.89
CA GLN A 91 46.19 9.97 0.01
C GLN A 91 47.03 11.05 -0.71
N GLU A 92 47.98 11.64 -0.01
CA GLU A 92 48.93 12.63 -0.62
C GLU A 92 49.85 11.95 -1.63
N ALA A 93 50.41 10.77 -1.30
CA ALA A 93 51.22 9.98 -2.25
C ALA A 93 50.41 9.57 -3.48
N VAL A 94 49.16 9.11 -3.31
CA VAL A 94 48.26 8.78 -4.43
C VAL A 94 47.94 10.02 -5.29
N LYS A 95 47.74 11.17 -4.64
CA LYS A 95 47.49 12.43 -5.35
C LYS A 95 48.72 12.88 -6.17
N GLU A 96 49.91 12.68 -5.63
CA GLU A 96 51.15 12.97 -6.33
C GLU A 96 51.35 12.03 -7.53
N ALA A 97 51.16 10.72 -7.33
CA ALA A 97 51.34 9.70 -8.37
C ALA A 97 50.29 9.80 -9.50
N TYR A 98 49.04 10.14 -9.21
CA TYR A 98 47.94 10.17 -10.19
C TYR A 98 47.59 11.60 -10.66
N GLY A 99 48.08 12.63 -9.98
CA GLY A 99 47.77 14.04 -10.29
C GLY A 99 46.38 14.50 -9.80
N LYS A 100 45.56 13.62 -9.25
CA LYS A 100 44.21 13.92 -8.71
C LYS A 100 43.93 13.09 -7.44
N THR A 101 43.09 13.62 -6.58
CA THR A 101 42.61 12.86 -5.38
C THR A 101 41.74 11.68 -5.82
N ILE A 102 42.05 10.48 -5.35
CA ILE A 102 41.25 9.28 -5.53
C ILE A 102 40.58 8.94 -4.20
N THR A 103 39.25 8.87 -4.18
CA THR A 103 38.51 8.39 -3.02
C THR A 103 38.40 6.89 -3.10
N ALA A 104 39.05 6.19 -2.17
CA ALA A 104 38.99 4.74 -2.06
C ALA A 104 38.26 4.31 -0.78
N SER A 105 37.58 3.18 -0.86
CA SER A 105 36.98 2.48 0.27
C SER A 105 37.81 1.21 0.53
N ALA A 106 38.27 1.01 1.74
CA ALA A 106 38.95 -0.20 2.16
C ALA A 106 38.15 -0.91 3.26
N VAL A 107 37.93 -2.20 3.09
CA VAL A 107 37.21 -3.06 4.03
C VAL A 107 37.93 -4.40 4.20
N ALA A 108 37.71 -5.07 5.33
CA ALA A 108 38.20 -6.44 5.54
C ALA A 108 37.51 -7.41 4.57
N GLY A 109 38.27 -8.34 4.01
CA GLY A 109 37.80 -9.27 2.97
C GLY A 109 37.16 -10.55 3.46
N GLY A 110 36.90 -10.69 4.75
CA GLY A 110 36.30 -11.90 5.37
C GLY A 110 37.32 -12.86 5.98
N ASP A 111 38.54 -12.91 5.48
CA ASP A 111 39.69 -13.54 6.12
C ASP A 111 40.52 -12.47 6.82
N ASP A 112 41.13 -12.78 7.94
CA ASP A 112 41.80 -11.84 8.84
C ASP A 112 42.99 -11.08 8.20
N ASP A 113 43.50 -11.58 7.08
CA ASP A 113 44.68 -11.02 6.39
C ASP A 113 44.38 -10.33 5.05
N ILE A 114 43.10 -10.24 4.62
CA ILE A 114 42.74 -9.65 3.32
C ILE A 114 42.07 -8.28 3.47
N ILE A 115 42.57 -7.30 2.70
CA ILE A 115 41.93 -5.99 2.54
C ILE A 115 41.39 -5.88 1.10
N ILE A 116 40.10 -5.55 0.98
CA ILE A 116 39.46 -5.20 -0.30
C ILE A 116 39.45 -3.68 -0.44
N LEU A 117 40.29 -3.17 -1.35
CA LEU A 117 40.34 -1.78 -1.73
C LEU A 117 39.45 -1.53 -2.94
N SER A 118 38.46 -0.66 -2.84
CA SER A 118 37.51 -0.37 -3.91
C SER A 118 37.50 1.09 -4.29
N VAL A 119 37.47 1.37 -5.59
CA VAL A 119 37.34 2.71 -6.16
C VAL A 119 36.15 2.75 -7.10
N SER A 120 35.37 3.84 -7.05
CA SER A 120 34.21 4.03 -7.92
C SER A 120 34.45 5.18 -8.89
N ALA A 121 34.04 4.98 -10.17
CA ALA A 121 34.12 6.00 -11.21
C ALA A 121 32.97 5.85 -12.21
N ALA A 122 32.70 6.89 -13.00
CA ALA A 122 31.71 6.83 -14.08
C ALA A 122 32.16 5.96 -15.27
N ASP A 123 33.47 5.89 -15.50
CA ASP A 123 34.08 5.03 -16.53
C ASP A 123 34.67 3.78 -15.90
N PRO A 124 34.32 2.57 -16.42
CA PRO A 124 34.81 1.30 -15.86
C PRO A 124 36.32 1.14 -15.96
N LYS A 125 36.95 1.65 -17.01
CA LYS A 125 38.41 1.61 -17.17
C LYS A 125 39.11 2.53 -16.15
N LEU A 126 38.58 3.73 -15.94
CA LEU A 126 39.08 4.64 -14.90
C LEU A 126 38.90 4.10 -13.49
N ALA A 127 37.82 3.34 -13.22
CA ALA A 127 37.64 2.71 -11.92
C ALA A 127 38.76 1.70 -11.64
N ALA A 128 39.05 0.81 -12.60
CA ALA A 128 40.10 -0.21 -12.49
C ALA A 128 41.51 0.41 -12.42
N GLU A 129 41.80 1.38 -13.28
CA GLU A 129 43.07 2.12 -13.30
C GLU A 129 43.34 2.79 -11.95
N ARG A 130 42.39 3.56 -11.44
CA ARG A 130 42.51 4.26 -10.16
C ARG A 130 42.64 3.30 -8.96
N ALA A 131 41.93 2.16 -8.97
CA ALA A 131 42.06 1.16 -7.92
C ALA A 131 43.48 0.54 -7.93
N ASN A 132 44.01 0.20 -9.11
CA ASN A 132 45.36 -0.33 -9.26
C ASN A 132 46.42 0.68 -8.88
N VAL A 133 46.32 1.93 -9.35
CA VAL A 133 47.25 2.99 -8.97
C VAL A 133 47.25 3.23 -7.47
N TYR A 134 46.06 3.24 -6.84
CA TYR A 134 45.98 3.39 -5.38
C TYR A 134 46.66 2.25 -4.66
N ALA A 135 46.44 0.99 -5.09
CA ALA A 135 47.01 -0.19 -4.47
C ALA A 135 48.55 -0.24 -4.62
N THR A 136 49.06 0.08 -5.82
CA THR A 136 50.53 0.11 -6.07
C THR A 136 51.21 1.25 -5.32
N THR A 137 50.63 2.45 -5.29
CA THR A 137 51.15 3.57 -4.50
C THR A 137 51.15 3.28 -3.00
N TYR A 138 50.09 2.65 -2.50
CA TYR A 138 50.02 2.20 -1.12
C TYR A 138 51.13 1.18 -0.81
N GLN A 139 51.35 0.16 -1.68
CA GLN A 139 52.41 -0.83 -1.53
C GLN A 139 53.77 -0.15 -1.49
N THR A 140 54.06 0.80 -2.42
CA THR A 140 55.32 1.57 -2.44
C THR A 140 55.48 2.37 -1.13
N ALA A 141 54.49 3.09 -0.70
CA ALA A 141 54.54 3.85 0.56
C ALA A 141 54.80 2.94 1.78
N ARG A 142 54.31 1.70 1.75
CA ARG A 142 54.59 0.71 2.82
C ARG A 142 56.02 0.21 2.76
N VAL A 143 56.56 -0.02 1.56
CA VAL A 143 57.99 -0.36 1.39
C VAL A 143 58.88 0.77 1.93
N ASP A 144 58.61 2.02 1.54
CA ASP A 144 59.39 3.18 1.99
C ASP A 144 59.34 3.36 3.51
N ALA A 145 58.14 3.23 4.12
CA ALA A 145 57.98 3.30 5.59
C ALA A 145 58.73 2.16 6.29
N GLN A 146 58.72 0.94 5.76
CA GLN A 146 59.44 -0.18 6.33
C GLN A 146 60.96 -0.02 6.22
N LEU A 147 61.46 0.49 5.11
CA LEU A 147 62.86 0.81 4.93
C LEU A 147 63.31 1.91 5.89
N GLU A 148 62.52 2.95 6.14
CA GLU A 148 62.79 4.01 7.10
C GLU A 148 62.83 3.45 8.56
N ASP A 149 61.88 2.57 8.89
CA ASP A 149 61.86 1.89 10.22
C ASP A 149 63.13 1.04 10.43
N LEU A 150 63.52 0.27 9.40
CA LEU A 150 64.74 -0.54 9.44
C LEU A 150 66.00 0.31 9.54
N ALA A 151 66.12 1.43 8.81
CA ALA A 151 67.23 2.37 8.91
C ALA A 151 67.35 3.03 10.29
N ASN A 152 66.19 3.38 10.88
CA ASN A 152 66.16 3.91 12.24
C ASN A 152 66.59 2.86 13.30
N ALA A 153 66.14 1.59 13.12
CA ALA A 153 66.55 0.49 13.98
C ALA A 153 68.06 0.17 13.82
N GLN A 154 68.61 0.19 12.61
CA GLN A 154 70.05 0.02 12.37
C GLN A 154 70.85 1.11 13.08
N LYS A 155 70.45 2.37 12.95
CA LYS A 155 71.12 3.50 13.63
C LYS A 155 71.14 3.34 15.15
N LEU A 156 70.06 2.84 15.73
CA LEU A 156 70.00 2.58 17.18
C LEU A 156 70.94 1.45 17.57
N LEU A 157 71.00 0.36 16.82
CA LEU A 157 71.91 -0.75 17.08
C LEU A 157 73.37 -0.37 16.91
N ASP A 158 73.71 0.44 15.88
CA ASP A 158 75.05 0.99 15.72
C ASP A 158 75.48 1.86 16.89
N GLN A 159 74.60 2.69 17.43
CA GLN A 159 74.87 3.46 18.62
C GLN A 159 75.16 2.56 19.84
N GLN A 160 74.35 1.52 20.06
CA GLN A 160 74.56 0.56 21.13
C GLN A 160 75.88 -0.21 20.98
N ILE A 161 76.22 -0.65 19.76
CA ILE A 161 77.51 -1.28 19.45
C ILE A 161 78.66 -0.35 19.83
N GLN A 162 78.62 0.91 19.42
CA GLN A 162 79.66 1.90 19.75
C GLN A 162 79.78 2.10 21.26
N GLU A 163 78.65 2.14 21.99
CA GLU A 163 78.62 2.27 23.43
C GLU A 163 79.32 1.08 24.11
N PHE A 164 78.99 -0.16 23.70
CA PHE A 164 79.65 -1.35 24.24
C PHE A 164 81.14 -1.44 23.84
N GLU A 165 81.50 -1.05 22.63
CA GLU A 165 82.91 -0.94 22.22
C GLU A 165 83.70 0.04 23.12
N ALA A 166 83.11 1.19 23.39
CA ALA A 166 83.73 2.19 24.31
C ALA A 166 83.79 1.65 25.75
N GLN A 167 82.75 0.94 26.22
CA GLN A 167 82.73 0.30 27.54
C GLN A 167 83.81 -0.76 27.65
N ILE A 168 84.02 -1.58 26.62
CA ILE A 168 85.13 -2.59 26.59
C ILE A 168 86.47 -1.88 26.65
N GLN A 169 86.67 -0.77 25.90
CA GLN A 169 87.88 0.02 25.94
C GLN A 169 88.15 0.62 27.35
N GLU A 170 87.12 1.08 28.03
CA GLU A 170 87.23 1.61 29.40
C GLU A 170 87.62 0.48 30.41
N ILE A 171 87.01 -0.73 30.24
CA ILE A 171 87.37 -1.92 31.03
C ILE A 171 88.82 -2.33 30.77
N ASP A 172 89.31 -2.28 29.56
CA ASP A 172 90.66 -2.68 29.12
C ASP A 172 91.74 -1.57 29.47
N ALA A 173 91.35 -0.29 29.64
CA ALA A 173 92.28 0.82 29.86
C ALA A 173 93.26 0.63 31.01
N PRO A 174 92.86 0.12 32.20
CA PRO A 174 93.79 -0.16 33.27
C PRO A 174 94.85 -1.23 32.95
N LEU A 175 94.40 -2.25 32.18
CA LEU A 175 95.32 -3.32 31.72
C LEU A 175 96.33 -2.82 30.69
N VAL A 176 95.93 -1.95 29.75
CA VAL A 176 96.78 -1.29 28.78
C VAL A 176 97.82 -0.41 29.42
N LEU A 177 97.43 0.32 30.47
CA LEU A 177 98.36 1.16 31.27
C LEU A 177 99.38 0.28 32.05
N LEU A 178 98.93 -0.79 32.65
CA LEU A 178 99.79 -1.75 33.31
C LEU A 178 100.79 -2.44 32.34
N ASP A 179 100.31 -2.84 31.16
CA ASP A 179 101.15 -3.39 30.10
C ASP A 179 102.20 -2.38 29.59
N ALA A 180 101.85 -1.13 29.44
CA ALA A 180 102.82 -0.05 29.12
C ALA A 180 103.87 0.16 30.22
N GLN A 181 103.50 0.09 31.52
CA GLN A 181 104.42 0.19 32.64
C GLN A 181 105.32 -1.04 32.67
N ILE A 182 104.80 -2.24 32.53
CA ILE A 182 105.60 -3.47 32.47
C ILE A 182 106.61 -3.43 31.31
N ASN A 183 106.22 -2.99 30.11
CA ASN A 183 107.14 -2.88 28.99
C ASN A 183 108.22 -1.83 29.14
N ALA A 184 107.99 -0.81 29.94
CA ALA A 184 108.91 0.26 30.23
C ALA A 184 109.88 -0.12 31.38
N THR A 185 109.56 -1.11 32.18
CA THR A 185 110.35 -1.51 33.35
C THR A 185 111.30 -2.68 33.04
N PRO A 186 112.65 -2.56 33.31
CA PRO A 186 113.56 -3.65 33.07
C PRO A 186 113.22 -4.87 33.95
N GLN A 187 113.44 -6.09 33.43
CA GLN A 187 113.09 -7.34 34.15
C GLN A 187 113.92 -7.55 35.42
N THR A 188 115.07 -6.81 35.59
CA THR A 188 115.93 -6.82 36.77
C THR A 188 115.42 -5.87 37.83
N ASP A 189 114.41 -5.08 37.60
CA ASP A 189 113.88 -4.11 38.60
C ASP A 189 112.94 -4.85 39.57
N PRO A 190 113.12 -4.64 40.91
CA PRO A 190 112.23 -5.24 41.90
C PRO A 190 110.75 -4.91 41.76
N GLN A 191 110.38 -3.84 41.05
CA GLN A 191 109.01 -3.44 40.76
C GLN A 191 108.33 -4.26 39.65
N TYR A 192 109.10 -4.94 38.82
CA TYR A 192 108.60 -5.74 37.66
C TYR A 192 107.66 -6.86 38.13
N GLU A 193 108.03 -7.64 39.12
CA GLU A 193 107.21 -8.70 39.66
C GLU A 193 105.86 -8.17 40.28
N GLN A 194 105.94 -6.99 40.92
CA GLN A 194 104.77 -6.35 41.49
C GLN A 194 103.79 -5.88 40.42
N LEU A 195 104.29 -5.33 39.32
CA LEU A 195 103.46 -4.91 38.16
C LEU A 195 102.81 -6.12 37.49
N LEU A 196 103.52 -7.26 37.32
CA LEU A 196 102.90 -8.49 36.79
C LEU A 196 101.80 -9.00 37.74
N ALA A 197 102.00 -9.02 39.03
CA ALA A 197 101.03 -9.41 40.03
C ALA A 197 99.79 -8.49 40.05
N ASN A 198 100.00 -7.17 39.83
CA ASN A 198 98.93 -6.17 39.74
C ASN A 198 98.16 -6.40 38.47
N ARG A 199 98.80 -6.62 37.30
CA ARG A 199 98.15 -6.94 36.05
C ARG A 199 97.30 -8.19 36.12
N GLN A 200 97.80 -9.27 36.73
CA GLN A 200 97.06 -10.49 36.95
C GLN A 200 95.80 -10.29 37.75
N ARG A 201 95.92 -9.55 38.86
CA ARG A 201 94.80 -9.21 39.77
C ARG A 201 93.73 -8.32 39.02
N GLU A 202 94.22 -7.34 38.26
CA GLU A 202 93.30 -6.48 37.51
C GLU A 202 92.59 -7.26 36.41
N LYS A 203 93.31 -8.16 35.72
CA LYS A 203 92.72 -9.05 34.72
C LYS A 203 91.65 -9.94 35.36
N GLU A 204 91.87 -10.56 36.49
CA GLU A 204 90.90 -11.37 37.20
C GLU A 204 89.66 -10.58 37.63
N ARG A 205 89.84 -9.30 37.98
CA ARG A 205 88.74 -8.39 38.28
C ARG A 205 87.88 -7.98 37.07
N THR A 206 88.49 -7.77 35.98
CA THR A 206 87.81 -7.23 34.77
C THR A 206 87.34 -8.33 33.83
N ASP A 207 87.83 -9.56 33.89
CA ASP A 207 87.53 -10.66 32.97
C ASP A 207 86.03 -10.97 32.92
N ALA A 208 85.32 -10.99 34.03
CA ALA A 208 83.85 -11.24 34.03
C ALA A 208 83.05 -10.11 33.36
N ALA A 209 83.37 -8.86 33.68
CA ALA A 209 82.72 -7.67 33.14
C ALA A 209 83.04 -7.54 31.64
N ARG A 210 84.28 -7.79 31.24
CA ARG A 210 84.69 -7.82 29.80
C ARG A 210 83.99 -8.91 28.98
N THR A 211 83.89 -10.12 29.56
CA THR A 211 83.24 -11.22 28.90
C THR A 211 81.74 -10.94 28.71
N GLU A 212 81.11 -10.37 29.71
CA GLU A 212 79.69 -9.94 29.62
C GLU A 212 79.51 -8.88 28.55
N ALA A 213 80.30 -7.81 28.56
CA ALA A 213 80.25 -6.75 27.56
C ALA A 213 80.52 -7.25 26.13
N GLN A 214 81.45 -8.20 25.97
CA GLN A 214 81.74 -8.84 24.67
C GLN A 214 80.56 -9.71 24.21
N ASN A 215 79.91 -10.43 25.12
CA ASN A 215 78.73 -11.24 24.75
C ASN A 215 77.60 -10.35 24.27
N GLN A 216 77.33 -9.24 24.97
CA GLN A 216 76.33 -8.28 24.60
C GLN A 216 76.69 -7.61 23.26
N LEU A 217 77.93 -7.21 23.04
CA LEU A 217 78.38 -6.66 21.77
C LEU A 217 78.16 -7.66 20.61
N ASN A 218 78.49 -8.94 20.81
CA ASN A 218 78.28 -9.94 19.80
C ASN A 218 76.79 -10.17 19.49
N ASP A 219 75.90 -10.14 20.51
CA ASP A 219 74.46 -10.23 20.33
C ASP A 219 73.95 -9.03 19.52
N TYR A 220 74.36 -7.81 19.83
CA TYR A 220 73.97 -6.63 19.05
C TYR A 220 74.51 -6.66 17.61
N ARG A 221 75.71 -7.13 17.39
CA ARG A 221 76.28 -7.30 16.03
C ARG A 221 75.50 -8.39 15.23
N GLN A 222 75.13 -9.48 15.87
CA GLN A 222 74.29 -10.50 15.27
C GLN A 222 72.92 -9.96 14.86
N ARG A 223 72.28 -9.17 15.76
CA ARG A 223 71.00 -8.51 15.44
C ARG A 223 71.14 -7.54 14.28
N LEU A 224 72.21 -6.75 14.21
CA LEU A 224 72.49 -5.82 13.12
C LEU A 224 72.63 -6.57 11.79
N GLN A 225 73.33 -7.73 11.78
CA GLN A 225 73.47 -8.57 10.61
C GLN A 225 72.15 -9.13 10.09
N VAL A 226 71.27 -9.62 11.01
CA VAL A 226 69.93 -10.05 10.67
C VAL A 226 69.09 -8.91 10.13
N LEU A 227 69.18 -7.71 10.69
CA LEU A 227 68.47 -6.52 10.25
C LEU A 227 68.89 -6.09 8.85
N GLN A 228 70.20 -6.07 8.53
CA GLN A 228 70.77 -5.77 7.20
C GLN A 228 70.35 -6.83 6.14
N LEU A 229 70.24 -8.10 6.54
CA LEU A 229 69.68 -9.13 5.66
C LEU A 229 68.18 -8.91 5.42
N SER A 230 67.45 -8.55 6.46
CA SER A 230 66.00 -8.25 6.35
C SER A 230 65.76 -7.05 5.42
N GLU A 231 66.59 -6.00 5.46
CA GLU A 231 66.52 -4.85 4.57
C GLU A 231 66.61 -5.26 3.11
N ARG A 232 67.52 -6.17 2.76
CA ARG A 232 67.70 -6.69 1.38
C ARG A 232 66.53 -7.56 0.92
N LEU A 233 65.72 -8.07 1.79
CA LEU A 233 64.55 -8.93 1.52
C LEU A 233 63.24 -8.12 1.47
N VAL A 234 63.23 -6.85 1.83
CA VAL A 234 62.04 -6.02 1.74
C VAL A 234 61.69 -5.78 0.27
N THR A 235 60.64 -6.43 -0.21
CA THR A 235 60.17 -6.30 -1.59
C THR A 235 58.74 -5.78 -1.68
N THR A 236 57.87 -6.06 -0.70
CA THR A 236 56.46 -5.77 -0.73
C THR A 236 55.96 -4.89 0.42
N GLY A 237 56.83 -4.51 1.37
CA GLY A 237 56.44 -3.74 2.55
C GLY A 237 55.43 -4.44 3.47
N GLY A 238 55.30 -5.78 3.38
CA GLY A 238 54.33 -6.56 4.11
C GLY A 238 52.92 -6.51 3.50
N VAL A 239 52.77 -6.01 2.26
CA VAL A 239 51.47 -5.98 1.55
C VAL A 239 51.69 -6.51 0.13
N GLN A 240 50.99 -7.57 -0.21
CA GLN A 240 51.01 -8.17 -1.52
C GLN A 240 49.68 -7.95 -2.25
N ILE A 241 49.70 -7.49 -3.49
CA ILE A 241 48.54 -7.42 -4.36
C ILE A 241 48.21 -8.86 -4.78
N LEU A 242 47.12 -9.41 -4.26
CA LEU A 242 46.67 -10.76 -4.56
C LEU A 242 45.94 -10.78 -5.92
N ASN A 243 44.92 -9.92 -6.05
CA ASN A 243 44.13 -9.79 -7.25
C ASN A 243 44.06 -8.32 -7.67
N PRO A 244 44.68 -7.93 -8.79
CA PRO A 244 44.55 -6.57 -9.30
C PRO A 244 43.13 -6.30 -9.80
N ALA A 245 42.71 -5.03 -9.75
CA ALA A 245 41.41 -4.63 -10.23
C ALA A 245 41.23 -4.91 -11.72
N THR A 246 40.19 -5.62 -12.07
CA THR A 246 39.74 -5.82 -13.45
C THR A 246 38.70 -4.78 -13.83
N VAL A 247 38.52 -4.54 -15.13
CA VAL A 247 37.49 -3.60 -15.61
C VAL A 247 36.11 -4.15 -15.35
N PRO A 248 35.29 -3.51 -14.52
CA PRO A 248 33.95 -4.01 -14.21
C PRO A 248 33.03 -3.94 -15.43
N THR A 249 32.27 -5.01 -15.67
CA THR A 249 31.34 -5.11 -16.81
C THR A 249 29.94 -4.57 -16.48
N THR A 250 29.59 -4.50 -15.20
CA THR A 250 28.25 -4.06 -14.74
C THR A 250 28.37 -2.90 -13.76
N PRO A 251 27.51 -1.87 -13.87
CA PRO A 251 27.48 -0.78 -12.91
C PRO A 251 26.92 -1.23 -11.57
N VAL A 252 27.43 -0.67 -10.48
CA VAL A 252 26.90 -0.91 -9.12
C VAL A 252 25.69 -0.02 -8.79
N SER A 253 25.51 1.08 -9.53
CA SER A 253 24.41 2.03 -9.44
C SER A 253 24.22 2.70 -10.80
N PRO A 254 22.97 3.03 -11.20
CA PRO A 254 21.71 2.65 -10.58
C PRO A 254 21.37 1.15 -10.73
N LYS A 255 20.46 0.66 -9.88
CA LYS A 255 19.92 -0.71 -9.97
C LYS A 255 18.42 -0.65 -10.31
N PRO A 256 18.04 -0.46 -11.59
CA PRO A 256 16.66 -0.15 -11.98
C PRO A 256 15.64 -1.18 -11.50
N VAL A 257 15.97 -2.47 -11.50
CA VAL A 257 15.08 -3.54 -11.04
C VAL A 257 14.83 -3.43 -9.52
N ARG A 258 15.88 -3.23 -8.73
CA ARG A 258 15.74 -3.09 -7.28
C ARG A 258 14.96 -1.83 -6.92
N ASP A 259 15.30 -0.72 -7.57
CA ASP A 259 14.67 0.58 -7.31
C ASP A 259 13.18 0.57 -7.72
N ALA A 260 12.84 -0.08 -8.85
CA ALA A 260 11.47 -0.32 -9.27
C ALA A 260 10.69 -1.24 -8.30
N THR A 261 11.32 -2.30 -7.78
CA THR A 261 10.69 -3.19 -6.81
C THR A 261 10.38 -2.47 -5.50
N GLN A 262 11.31 -1.65 -5.01
CA GLN A 262 11.08 -0.82 -3.82
C GLN A 262 9.95 0.19 -4.06
N ALA A 263 9.95 0.86 -5.22
CA ALA A 263 8.89 1.80 -5.60
C ALA A 263 7.52 1.11 -5.71
N LEU A 264 7.47 -0.14 -6.20
CA LEU A 264 6.25 -0.95 -6.28
C LEU A 264 5.67 -1.23 -4.89
N ILE A 265 6.52 -1.69 -3.95
CA ILE A 265 6.09 -2.00 -2.58
C ILE A 265 5.55 -0.75 -1.89
N VAL A 266 6.32 0.34 -1.90
CA VAL A 266 5.90 1.62 -1.29
C VAL A 266 4.63 2.14 -1.96
N GLY A 267 4.56 2.05 -3.30
CA GLY A 267 3.40 2.46 -4.08
C GLY A 267 2.14 1.68 -3.73
N LEU A 268 2.26 0.39 -3.51
CA LEU A 268 1.13 -0.47 -3.12
C LEU A 268 0.59 -0.07 -1.74
N PHE A 269 1.47 0.10 -0.75
CA PHE A 269 1.06 0.56 0.58
C PHE A 269 0.39 1.93 0.53
N LEU A 270 0.98 2.88 -0.19
CA LEU A 270 0.43 4.21 -0.35
C LEU A 270 -0.91 4.18 -1.12
N GLY A 271 -1.02 3.36 -2.16
CA GLY A 271 -2.25 3.18 -2.94
C GLY A 271 -3.40 2.64 -2.10
N VAL A 272 -3.13 1.63 -1.26
CA VAL A 272 -4.12 1.10 -0.32
C VAL A 272 -4.52 2.16 0.71
N ALA A 273 -3.56 2.85 1.31
CA ALA A 273 -3.85 3.92 2.27
C ALA A 273 -4.72 5.05 1.65
N LEU A 274 -4.40 5.48 0.44
CA LEU A 274 -5.20 6.48 -0.30
C LEU A 274 -6.59 5.97 -0.64
N ALA A 275 -6.74 4.67 -1.00
CA ALA A 275 -8.03 4.06 -1.27
C ALA A 275 -8.95 4.12 -0.04
N PHE A 276 -8.44 3.74 1.13
CA PHE A 276 -9.20 3.82 2.39
C PHE A 276 -9.48 5.25 2.82
N THR A 277 -8.50 6.14 2.72
CA THR A 277 -8.69 7.57 3.03
C THR A 277 -9.77 8.17 2.14
N ARG A 278 -9.72 7.91 0.83
CA ARG A 278 -10.74 8.38 -0.11
C ARG A 278 -12.13 7.81 0.17
N ASP A 279 -12.21 6.55 0.63
CA ASP A 279 -13.49 5.93 0.99
C ASP A 279 -14.09 6.51 2.28
N GLN A 280 -13.26 6.90 3.24
CA GLN A 280 -13.67 7.54 4.48
C GLN A 280 -14.37 8.90 4.24
N PHE A 281 -13.99 9.61 3.18
CA PHE A 281 -14.62 10.87 2.79
C PHE A 281 -15.87 10.72 1.92
N ASP A 282 -16.26 9.47 1.59
CA ASP A 282 -17.44 9.18 0.79
C ASP A 282 -18.68 9.02 1.68
N ASP A 283 -19.44 10.12 1.85
CA ASP A 283 -20.66 10.20 2.68
C ASP A 283 -21.92 9.67 1.96
N SER A 284 -21.79 8.89 0.87
CA SER A 284 -22.93 8.35 0.13
C SER A 284 -23.68 7.27 0.93
N ILE A 285 -25.00 7.30 0.82
CA ILE A 285 -25.90 6.27 1.37
C ILE A 285 -25.83 5.06 0.46
N ARG A 286 -25.59 3.86 1.05
CA ARG A 286 -25.42 2.62 0.29
C ARG A 286 -26.33 1.50 0.74
N THR A 287 -26.47 1.34 2.03
CA THR A 287 -27.21 0.26 2.68
C THR A 287 -28.44 0.80 3.40
N LYS A 288 -29.38 -0.09 3.69
CA LYS A 288 -30.55 0.22 4.53
C LYS A 288 -30.12 0.86 5.86
N ALA A 289 -29.16 0.25 6.54
CA ALA A 289 -28.65 0.75 7.83
C ALA A 289 -28.03 2.15 7.73
N SER A 290 -27.36 2.46 6.60
CA SER A 290 -26.81 3.81 6.38
C SER A 290 -27.88 4.85 6.10
N LEU A 291 -28.97 4.45 5.43
CA LEU A 291 -30.14 5.29 5.20
C LEU A 291 -30.85 5.60 6.51
N GLU A 292 -31.20 4.59 7.29
CA GLU A 292 -31.92 4.75 8.57
C GLU A 292 -31.13 5.62 9.56
N ARG A 293 -29.81 5.47 9.60
CA ARG A 293 -28.95 6.39 10.39
C ARG A 293 -28.93 7.82 9.87
N ALA A 294 -29.07 8.02 8.55
CA ALA A 294 -29.06 9.35 7.96
C ALA A 294 -30.37 10.11 8.19
N VAL A 295 -31.50 9.41 8.09
CA VAL A 295 -32.82 10.04 8.06
C VAL A 295 -33.59 9.98 9.38
N ARG A 296 -33.07 9.28 10.39
CA ARG A 296 -33.64 9.10 11.74
C ARG A 296 -35.19 9.12 11.76
N ASP A 297 -35.82 8.15 12.37
CA ASP A 297 -37.27 8.05 12.61
C ASP A 297 -38.17 7.89 11.34
N LEU A 298 -37.57 7.72 10.14
CA LEU A 298 -38.34 7.38 8.95
C LEU A 298 -38.06 5.92 8.55
N PRO A 299 -39.12 5.08 8.43
CA PRO A 299 -38.95 3.70 8.01
C PRO A 299 -38.49 3.61 6.54
N THR A 300 -37.72 2.57 6.26
CA THR A 300 -37.41 2.20 4.88
C THR A 300 -38.54 1.30 4.35
N LEU A 301 -39.33 1.82 3.41
CA LEU A 301 -40.49 1.16 2.85
C LEU A 301 -40.14 0.06 1.86
N ALA A 302 -39.07 0.26 1.08
CA ALA A 302 -38.57 -0.71 0.10
C ALA A 302 -37.10 -0.48 -0.24
N LEU A 303 -36.44 -1.54 -0.67
CA LEU A 303 -35.13 -1.55 -1.30
C LEU A 303 -35.30 -1.98 -2.75
N ILE A 304 -34.99 -1.09 -3.71
CA ILE A 304 -35.15 -1.37 -5.13
C ILE A 304 -33.78 -1.67 -5.72
N PRO A 305 -33.56 -2.89 -6.26
CA PRO A 305 -32.30 -3.29 -6.86
C PRO A 305 -31.88 -2.43 -8.05
N ASP A 306 -30.57 -2.30 -8.28
CA ASP A 306 -30.01 -1.60 -9.43
C ASP A 306 -30.35 -2.35 -10.73
N ASP A 307 -30.94 -1.62 -11.68
CA ASP A 307 -31.33 -2.10 -13.01
C ASP A 307 -30.34 -1.62 -14.10
N SER A 308 -29.13 -1.22 -13.73
CA SER A 308 -28.13 -0.64 -14.65
C SER A 308 -27.67 -1.62 -15.73
N ARG A 309 -27.84 -2.92 -15.52
CA ARG A 309 -27.52 -3.98 -16.50
C ARG A 309 -28.58 -4.17 -17.60
N ARG A 310 -29.71 -3.49 -17.50
CA ARG A 310 -30.76 -3.56 -18.48
C ARG A 310 -30.42 -2.72 -19.71
N ASP A 311 -30.75 -3.22 -20.92
CA ASP A 311 -30.55 -2.49 -22.18
C ASP A 311 -31.17 -1.09 -22.13
N SER A 312 -30.50 -0.11 -22.73
CA SER A 312 -30.94 1.28 -22.71
C SER A 312 -32.36 1.48 -23.22
N LYS A 313 -32.79 0.71 -24.24
CA LYS A 313 -34.16 0.70 -24.75
C LYS A 313 -35.18 0.07 -23.79
N ALA A 314 -34.74 -0.86 -22.94
CA ALA A 314 -35.58 -1.49 -21.95
C ALA A 314 -35.73 -0.64 -20.66
N ARG A 315 -34.89 0.36 -20.48
CA ARG A 315 -34.99 1.29 -19.33
C ARG A 315 -36.19 2.24 -19.38
N ASP A 316 -36.71 2.50 -20.58
CA ASP A 316 -37.91 3.33 -20.74
C ASP A 316 -39.21 2.57 -20.47
N SER A 317 -39.17 1.24 -20.34
CA SER A 317 -40.33 0.40 -20.00
C SER A 317 -40.42 0.14 -18.49
N LEU A 318 -41.66 0.06 -17.98
CA LEU A 318 -41.90 -0.29 -16.59
C LEU A 318 -41.41 -1.71 -16.26
N VAL A 319 -40.59 -1.84 -15.23
CA VAL A 319 -40.00 -3.15 -14.85
C VAL A 319 -41.09 -4.13 -14.43
N VAL A 320 -42.11 -3.67 -13.70
CA VAL A 320 -43.24 -4.51 -13.25
C VAL A 320 -44.02 -5.08 -14.43
N ALA A 321 -44.11 -4.35 -15.55
CA ALA A 321 -44.76 -4.80 -16.77
C ALA A 321 -43.85 -5.72 -17.60
N ALA A 322 -42.60 -5.29 -17.84
CA ALA A 322 -41.67 -5.94 -18.77
C ALA A 322 -41.02 -7.20 -18.21
N ALA A 323 -40.82 -7.27 -16.89
CA ALA A 323 -40.18 -8.40 -16.21
C ALA A 323 -40.91 -8.71 -14.87
N PRO A 324 -42.15 -9.21 -14.92
CA PRO A 324 -43.00 -9.34 -13.70
C PRO A 324 -42.44 -10.31 -12.65
N MET A 325 -41.58 -11.24 -13.04
CA MET A 325 -40.93 -12.19 -12.12
C MET A 325 -39.54 -11.73 -11.64
N SER A 326 -39.17 -10.50 -11.96
CA SER A 326 -37.86 -9.96 -11.50
C SER A 326 -37.90 -9.52 -10.05
N ALA A 327 -36.73 -9.52 -9.43
CA ALA A 327 -36.51 -8.99 -8.10
C ALA A 327 -36.96 -7.52 -7.96
N ASN A 328 -36.75 -6.73 -9.01
CA ASN A 328 -37.20 -5.34 -9.05
C ASN A 328 -38.73 -5.24 -9.03
N ALA A 329 -39.42 -6.09 -9.82
CA ALA A 329 -40.89 -6.12 -9.80
C ALA A 329 -41.42 -6.50 -8.41
N GLU A 330 -40.78 -7.46 -7.74
CA GLU A 330 -41.15 -7.85 -6.37
C GLU A 330 -40.90 -6.74 -5.35
N ALA A 331 -39.82 -5.97 -5.50
CA ALA A 331 -39.55 -4.80 -4.66
C ALA A 331 -40.67 -3.74 -4.77
N TYR A 332 -41.21 -3.49 -5.97
CA TYR A 332 -42.34 -2.59 -6.15
C TYR A 332 -43.66 -3.15 -5.60
N ARG A 333 -43.88 -4.48 -5.66
CA ARG A 333 -45.03 -5.11 -4.99
C ARG A 333 -44.89 -4.99 -3.47
N GLY A 334 -43.68 -5.17 -2.93
CA GLY A 334 -43.38 -4.92 -1.53
C GLY A 334 -43.68 -3.49 -1.12
N LEU A 335 -43.27 -2.49 -1.93
CA LEU A 335 -43.56 -1.07 -1.70
C LEU A 335 -45.09 -0.80 -1.71
N ARG A 336 -45.82 -1.38 -2.67
CA ARG A 336 -47.29 -1.34 -2.68
C ARG A 336 -47.86 -1.85 -1.36
N THR A 337 -47.42 -3.04 -0.92
CA THR A 337 -47.88 -3.65 0.34
C THR A 337 -47.57 -2.75 1.53
N SER A 338 -46.37 -2.16 1.62
CA SER A 338 -46.02 -1.22 2.68
C SER A 338 -46.95 0.00 2.71
N LEU A 339 -47.28 0.53 1.54
CA LEU A 339 -48.23 1.67 1.44
C LEU A 339 -49.66 1.27 1.81
N GLN A 340 -50.10 0.07 1.43
CA GLN A 340 -51.44 -0.46 1.81
C GLN A 340 -51.55 -0.69 3.32
N TYR A 341 -50.49 -1.20 3.98
CA TYR A 341 -50.48 -1.33 5.44
C TYR A 341 -50.55 0.02 6.13
N ALA A 342 -49.82 1.02 5.68
CA ALA A 342 -49.89 2.38 6.22
C ALA A 342 -51.27 3.02 6.04
N ALA A 343 -52.03 2.62 5.01
CA ALA A 343 -53.41 3.07 4.76
C ALA A 343 -54.46 2.36 5.61
N LEU A 344 -54.10 1.37 6.44
CA LEU A 344 -55.06 0.73 7.38
C LEU A 344 -55.38 1.65 8.56
N ASP A 345 -54.41 2.42 9.02
CA ASP A 345 -54.56 3.33 10.18
C ASP A 345 -55.18 4.68 9.82
N ARG A 346 -55.08 5.10 8.56
CA ARG A 346 -55.62 6.35 8.04
C ARG A 346 -55.90 6.24 6.55
N GLU A 347 -56.91 6.96 6.06
CA GLU A 347 -57.17 7.02 4.62
C GLU A 347 -56.03 7.74 3.89
N ILE A 348 -55.39 7.04 2.96
CA ILE A 348 -54.31 7.56 2.10
C ILE A 348 -54.76 7.42 0.65
N LYS A 349 -54.99 8.54 -0.03
CA LYS A 349 -55.32 8.60 -1.44
C LYS A 349 -54.33 9.42 -2.24
N LEU A 350 -53.88 10.57 -1.70
CA LEU A 350 -52.94 11.49 -2.37
C LEU A 350 -51.52 11.18 -1.91
N VAL A 351 -50.76 10.53 -2.79
CA VAL A 351 -49.38 10.10 -2.50
C VAL A 351 -48.39 10.89 -3.34
N GLN A 352 -47.62 11.74 -2.70
CA GLN A 352 -46.51 12.47 -3.32
C GLN A 352 -45.23 11.64 -3.32
N VAL A 353 -44.51 11.65 -4.44
CA VAL A 353 -43.16 11.09 -4.53
C VAL A 353 -42.14 12.18 -4.87
N THR A 354 -41.17 12.34 -4.02
CA THR A 354 -40.07 13.32 -4.20
C THR A 354 -38.71 12.75 -3.81
N SER A 355 -37.65 13.53 -3.94
CA SER A 355 -36.28 13.14 -3.59
C SER A 355 -35.41 14.34 -3.26
N SER A 356 -34.15 14.12 -2.87
CA SER A 356 -33.24 15.23 -2.61
C SER A 356 -32.77 15.94 -3.87
N SER A 357 -32.44 15.16 -4.91
CA SER A 357 -31.79 15.65 -6.13
C SER A 357 -32.41 15.03 -7.40
N ALA A 358 -32.06 15.62 -8.56
CA ALA A 358 -32.52 15.08 -9.83
C ALA A 358 -31.84 13.74 -10.17
N GLY A 359 -32.59 12.82 -10.79
CA GLY A 359 -32.07 11.53 -11.25
C GLY A 359 -31.97 10.45 -10.17
N GLU A 360 -32.73 10.59 -9.06
CA GLU A 360 -32.81 9.59 -7.98
C GLU A 360 -33.88 8.52 -8.21
N GLY A 361 -34.58 8.57 -9.35
CA GLY A 361 -35.56 7.56 -9.75
C GLY A 361 -36.99 7.80 -9.32
N LYS A 362 -37.38 9.03 -8.93
CA LYS A 362 -38.75 9.40 -8.51
C LYS A 362 -39.82 8.95 -9.48
N THR A 363 -39.77 9.46 -10.72
CA THR A 363 -40.75 9.15 -11.78
C THR A 363 -40.82 7.66 -12.08
N THR A 364 -39.65 6.99 -12.15
CA THR A 364 -39.58 5.53 -12.38
C THR A 364 -40.21 4.75 -11.22
N THR A 365 -39.91 5.11 -9.98
CA THR A 365 -40.45 4.44 -8.80
C THR A 365 -41.97 4.65 -8.72
N LEU A 366 -42.43 5.88 -8.89
CA LEU A 366 -43.84 6.22 -8.89
C LEU A 366 -44.60 5.46 -9.99
N SER A 367 -44.08 5.43 -11.23
CA SER A 367 -44.73 4.77 -12.36
C SER A 367 -44.85 3.24 -12.16
N ASN A 368 -43.79 2.59 -11.65
CA ASN A 368 -43.84 1.17 -11.37
C ASN A 368 -44.77 0.85 -10.16
N LEU A 369 -44.81 1.74 -9.16
CA LEU A 369 -45.73 1.61 -8.04
C LEU A 369 -47.20 1.74 -8.49
N ALA A 370 -47.52 2.73 -9.32
CA ALA A 370 -48.86 2.91 -9.92
C ALA A 370 -49.27 1.68 -10.73
N TYR A 371 -48.35 1.14 -11.53
CA TYR A 371 -48.60 -0.11 -12.29
C TYR A 371 -48.85 -1.31 -11.38
N ALA A 372 -48.10 -1.46 -10.27
CA ALA A 372 -48.31 -2.52 -9.29
C ALA A 372 -49.67 -2.42 -8.59
N PHE A 373 -50.21 -1.22 -8.35
CA PHE A 373 -51.56 -1.01 -7.83
C PHE A 373 -52.62 -1.36 -8.89
N ALA A 374 -52.44 -0.91 -10.13
CA ALA A 374 -53.36 -1.22 -11.24
C ALA A 374 -53.44 -2.71 -11.52
N GLN A 375 -52.31 -3.44 -11.48
CA GLN A 375 -52.23 -4.87 -11.60
C GLN A 375 -53.03 -5.62 -10.50
N ALA A 376 -53.12 -5.00 -9.31
CA ALA A 376 -53.94 -5.51 -8.20
C ALA A 376 -55.44 -5.10 -8.31
N GLY A 377 -55.88 -4.63 -9.49
CA GLY A 377 -57.29 -4.29 -9.76
C GLY A 377 -57.70 -2.90 -9.23
N ARG A 378 -56.79 -2.07 -8.75
CA ARG A 378 -57.10 -0.72 -8.24
C ARG A 378 -57.03 0.29 -9.42
N ARG A 379 -58.05 1.15 -9.50
CA ARG A 379 -58.05 2.26 -10.45
C ARG A 379 -57.24 3.42 -9.89
N VAL A 380 -56.17 3.81 -10.57
CA VAL A 380 -55.21 4.83 -10.10
C VAL A 380 -55.03 5.94 -11.13
N VAL A 381 -54.68 7.13 -10.69
CA VAL A 381 -54.27 8.22 -11.57
C VAL A 381 -52.88 8.69 -11.19
N VAL A 382 -52.05 8.97 -12.21
CA VAL A 382 -50.72 9.52 -12.08
C VAL A 382 -50.72 10.98 -12.52
N VAL A 383 -50.29 11.88 -11.64
CA VAL A 383 -50.29 13.32 -11.88
C VAL A 383 -48.84 13.80 -12.05
N GLY A 384 -48.54 14.39 -13.20
CA GLY A 384 -47.23 14.97 -13.50
C GLY A 384 -47.11 16.40 -12.94
N SER A 385 -46.60 16.53 -11.73
CA SER A 385 -46.40 17.82 -11.06
C SER A 385 -44.95 18.35 -11.14
N ASP A 386 -44.03 17.59 -11.77
CA ASP A 386 -42.72 18.14 -12.16
C ASP A 386 -42.90 19.03 -13.42
N LEU A 387 -43.35 20.26 -13.23
CA LEU A 387 -43.58 21.23 -14.28
C LEU A 387 -42.29 21.87 -14.83
N ARG A 388 -41.12 21.42 -14.33
CA ARG A 388 -39.80 21.91 -14.77
C ARG A 388 -39.11 20.98 -15.71
N LYS A 389 -39.16 19.66 -15.42
CA LYS A 389 -38.56 18.60 -16.25
C LYS A 389 -39.52 17.41 -16.34
N PRO A 390 -40.71 17.58 -16.95
CA PRO A 390 -41.72 16.54 -16.99
C PRO A 390 -41.24 15.32 -17.74
N ARG A 391 -41.46 14.14 -17.15
CA ARG A 391 -41.11 12.84 -17.77
C ARG A 391 -42.24 11.84 -17.74
N ILE A 392 -43.25 12.08 -16.91
CA ILE A 392 -44.34 11.10 -16.70
C ILE A 392 -45.08 10.73 -17.99
N HIS A 393 -45.30 11.71 -18.86
CA HIS A 393 -45.96 11.48 -20.16
C HIS A 393 -45.21 10.47 -21.02
N ARG A 394 -43.87 10.50 -21.03
CA ARG A 394 -43.04 9.52 -21.76
C ARG A 394 -43.10 8.15 -21.10
N THR A 395 -42.93 8.09 -19.77
CA THR A 395 -42.94 6.84 -19.03
C THR A 395 -44.28 6.13 -19.08
N MET A 396 -45.39 6.89 -19.10
CA MET A 396 -46.76 6.36 -19.16
C MET A 396 -47.32 6.30 -20.60
N GLN A 397 -46.54 6.72 -21.61
CA GLN A 397 -46.88 6.70 -23.04
C GLN A 397 -48.16 7.48 -23.38
N VAL A 398 -48.33 8.69 -22.84
CA VAL A 398 -49.44 9.58 -23.08
C VAL A 398 -48.97 10.90 -23.71
N ASP A 399 -49.87 11.70 -24.24
CA ASP A 399 -49.53 13.04 -24.76
C ASP A 399 -49.17 13.98 -23.64
N GLY A 400 -48.01 14.64 -23.75
CA GLY A 400 -47.54 15.66 -22.78
C GLY A 400 -48.00 17.08 -23.09
N ALA A 401 -48.66 17.30 -24.23
CA ALA A 401 -49.08 18.64 -24.62
C ALA A 401 -50.26 19.20 -23.80
N ILE A 402 -51.07 18.30 -23.25
CA ILE A 402 -52.20 18.64 -22.37
C ILE A 402 -52.00 18.05 -20.97
N GLY A 403 -52.47 18.69 -19.93
CA GLY A 403 -52.34 18.16 -18.59
C GLY A 403 -52.69 19.16 -17.48
N LEU A 404 -52.05 19.00 -16.30
CA LEU A 404 -52.33 19.76 -15.08
C LEU A 404 -52.31 21.28 -15.32
N THR A 405 -51.30 21.79 -16.03
CA THR A 405 -51.19 23.23 -16.32
C THR A 405 -52.38 23.74 -17.13
N SER A 406 -52.83 22.98 -18.14
CA SER A 406 -54.00 23.37 -18.96
C SER A 406 -55.30 23.45 -18.14
N VAL A 407 -55.47 22.51 -17.19
CA VAL A 407 -56.65 22.47 -16.31
C VAL A 407 -56.61 23.61 -15.28
N VAL A 408 -55.45 23.85 -14.64
CA VAL A 408 -55.30 24.94 -13.63
C VAL A 408 -55.53 26.29 -14.29
N LEU A 409 -55.07 26.52 -15.53
CA LEU A 409 -55.30 27.74 -16.27
C LEU A 409 -56.74 27.89 -16.85
N GLY A 410 -57.56 26.82 -16.73
CA GLY A 410 -58.93 26.85 -17.19
C GLY A 410 -59.07 26.71 -18.73
N GLN A 411 -58.04 26.22 -19.39
CA GLN A 411 -58.04 26.01 -20.84
C GLN A 411 -58.79 24.72 -21.24
N LEU A 412 -58.72 23.70 -20.33
CA LEU A 412 -59.39 22.40 -20.47
C LEU A 412 -60.10 22.04 -19.18
N THR A 413 -61.12 21.23 -19.29
CA THR A 413 -61.72 20.55 -18.13
C THR A 413 -60.83 19.37 -17.68
N LEU A 414 -60.96 18.97 -16.43
CA LEU A 414 -60.20 17.83 -15.88
C LEU A 414 -60.44 16.54 -16.72
N ARG A 415 -61.70 16.33 -17.16
CA ARG A 415 -62.07 15.14 -17.96
C ARG A 415 -61.40 15.14 -19.34
N GLU A 416 -61.23 16.28 -19.98
CA GLU A 416 -60.54 16.39 -21.28
C GLU A 416 -59.03 16.22 -21.17
N ALA A 417 -58.43 16.54 -20.00
CA ALA A 417 -57.00 16.47 -19.82
C ALA A 417 -56.50 15.12 -19.28
N ILE A 418 -57.39 14.27 -18.73
CA ILE A 418 -57.03 12.92 -18.25
C ILE A 418 -56.97 11.97 -19.45
N GLN A 419 -55.92 11.18 -19.51
CA GLN A 419 -55.66 10.21 -20.57
C GLN A 419 -55.43 8.82 -19.94
N THR A 420 -56.03 7.77 -20.52
CA THR A 420 -55.76 6.40 -20.07
C THR A 420 -54.43 5.92 -20.66
N SER A 421 -53.53 5.40 -19.81
CA SER A 421 -52.25 4.86 -20.26
C SER A 421 -52.43 3.58 -21.08
N PRO A 422 -51.77 3.44 -22.24
CA PRO A 422 -51.80 2.20 -23.02
C PRO A 422 -51.13 1.01 -22.29
N LEU A 423 -50.39 1.27 -21.24
CA LEU A 423 -49.71 0.24 -20.45
C LEU A 423 -50.66 -0.59 -19.58
N HIS A 424 -51.76 0.01 -19.09
CA HIS A 424 -52.76 -0.70 -18.27
C HIS A 424 -54.08 0.05 -18.20
N PRO A 425 -55.27 -0.60 -18.40
CA PRO A 425 -56.57 0.08 -18.43
C PRO A 425 -56.97 0.74 -17.11
N ASN A 426 -56.43 0.33 -16.00
CA ASN A 426 -56.68 0.92 -14.67
C ASN A 426 -55.75 2.08 -14.32
N ILE A 427 -54.92 2.54 -15.27
CA ILE A 427 -54.04 3.69 -15.07
C ILE A 427 -54.49 4.85 -15.92
N ASP A 428 -54.96 5.88 -15.28
CA ASP A 428 -55.18 7.18 -15.92
C ASP A 428 -54.02 8.12 -15.58
N VAL A 429 -53.74 9.07 -16.47
CA VAL A 429 -52.61 10.02 -16.33
C VAL A 429 -53.12 11.44 -16.58
N LEU A 430 -52.83 12.33 -15.66
CA LEU A 430 -52.89 13.74 -15.87
C LEU A 430 -51.45 14.25 -16.06
N ALA A 431 -50.99 14.36 -17.30
CA ALA A 431 -49.64 14.82 -17.60
C ALA A 431 -49.40 16.26 -17.10
N SER A 432 -48.19 16.74 -17.21
CA SER A 432 -47.87 18.10 -16.76
C SER A 432 -48.50 19.20 -17.60
N GLY A 433 -48.66 18.96 -18.90
CA GLY A 433 -49.09 19.96 -19.87
C GLY A 433 -47.99 20.95 -20.25
N PRO A 434 -48.33 22.13 -20.81
CA PRO A 434 -47.36 23.15 -21.19
C PRO A 434 -46.59 23.65 -19.98
N LEU A 435 -45.30 23.97 -20.18
CA LEU A 435 -44.44 24.47 -19.06
C LEU A 435 -44.84 25.90 -18.71
N PRO A 436 -45.27 26.15 -17.46
CA PRO A 436 -45.63 27.51 -17.03
C PRO A 436 -44.38 28.33 -16.67
N PRO A 437 -44.42 29.67 -16.74
CA PRO A 437 -43.30 30.51 -16.31
C PRO A 437 -43.03 30.40 -14.81
N ASN A 438 -44.09 30.25 -13.98
CA ASN A 438 -44.02 30.18 -12.51
C ASN A 438 -44.62 28.86 -11.99
N PRO A 439 -43.86 27.73 -12.03
CA PRO A 439 -44.40 26.45 -11.61
C PRO A 439 -44.90 26.39 -10.15
N SER A 440 -44.13 26.93 -9.22
CA SER A 440 -44.47 26.90 -7.78
C SER A 440 -45.74 27.67 -7.47
N GLU A 441 -45.99 28.82 -8.12
CA GLU A 441 -47.21 29.61 -7.96
C GLU A 441 -48.44 28.86 -8.49
N LEU A 442 -48.30 28.22 -9.65
CA LEU A 442 -49.37 27.42 -10.23
C LEU A 442 -49.73 26.22 -9.31
N LEU A 443 -48.71 25.54 -8.75
CA LEU A 443 -48.94 24.44 -7.84
C LEU A 443 -49.52 24.85 -6.49
N SER A 444 -49.25 26.09 -6.02
CA SER A 444 -49.82 26.66 -4.80
C SER A 444 -51.25 27.23 -4.97
N HIS A 445 -51.72 27.31 -6.21
CA HIS A 445 -53.03 27.85 -6.49
C HIS A 445 -54.16 26.94 -5.96
N GLU A 446 -55.22 27.52 -5.38
CA GLU A 446 -56.37 26.79 -4.83
C GLU A 446 -57.03 25.81 -5.82
N ARG A 447 -57.01 26.13 -7.10
CA ARG A 447 -57.50 25.22 -8.16
C ARG A 447 -56.70 23.91 -8.20
N THR A 448 -55.40 23.94 -7.96
CA THR A 448 -54.56 22.71 -7.92
C THR A 448 -55.01 21.80 -6.80
N ALA A 449 -55.27 22.33 -5.60
CA ALA A 449 -55.79 21.55 -4.49
C ALA A 449 -57.15 20.93 -4.81
N ARG A 450 -58.09 21.72 -5.35
CA ARG A 450 -59.43 21.22 -5.78
C ARG A 450 -59.36 20.15 -6.85
N ILE A 451 -58.43 20.24 -7.82
CA ILE A 451 -58.21 19.21 -8.82
C ILE A 451 -57.75 17.90 -8.17
N LEU A 452 -56.75 17.96 -7.26
CA LEU A 452 -56.22 16.79 -6.58
C LEU A 452 -57.28 16.13 -5.65
N GLU A 453 -58.08 16.93 -4.94
CA GLU A 453 -59.20 16.45 -4.14
C GLU A 453 -60.27 15.76 -5.01
N SER A 454 -60.65 16.34 -6.15
CA SER A 454 -61.61 15.69 -7.08
C SER A 454 -61.08 14.36 -7.66
N LEU A 455 -59.76 14.27 -7.88
CA LEU A 455 -59.12 13.02 -8.28
C LEU A 455 -59.17 12.00 -7.15
N ALA A 456 -58.97 12.41 -5.92
CA ALA A 456 -59.04 11.51 -4.73
C ALA A 456 -60.44 10.98 -4.46
N GLU A 457 -61.50 11.71 -4.88
CA GLU A 457 -62.90 11.20 -4.83
C GLU A 457 -63.15 10.10 -5.88
N THR A 458 -62.47 10.18 -7.06
CA THR A 458 -62.75 9.32 -8.18
C THR A 458 -61.87 8.05 -8.25
N TYR A 459 -60.58 8.21 -7.80
CA TYR A 459 -59.59 7.15 -7.91
C TYR A 459 -59.30 6.54 -6.52
N SER A 460 -58.88 5.25 -6.55
CA SER A 460 -58.42 4.58 -5.34
C SER A 460 -57.14 5.13 -4.79
N MET A 461 -56.25 5.62 -5.72
CA MET A 461 -54.94 6.23 -5.39
C MET A 461 -54.59 7.28 -6.44
N VAL A 462 -54.06 8.40 -5.99
CA VAL A 462 -53.52 9.48 -6.83
C VAL A 462 -52.03 9.61 -6.55
N PHE A 463 -51.21 9.26 -7.51
CA PHE A 463 -49.76 9.33 -7.41
C PHE A 463 -49.24 10.64 -8.04
N ILE A 464 -48.54 11.44 -7.29
CA ILE A 464 -48.08 12.78 -7.66
C ILE A 464 -46.56 12.80 -7.86
N ASP A 465 -46.10 12.92 -9.10
CA ASP A 465 -44.66 12.98 -9.46
C ASP A 465 -44.15 14.43 -9.26
N CYS A 466 -43.35 14.66 -8.24
CA CYS A 466 -42.83 15.96 -7.87
C CYS A 466 -41.35 16.15 -8.21
N PRO A 467 -40.89 17.39 -8.46
CA PRO A 467 -39.47 17.66 -8.59
C PRO A 467 -38.73 17.47 -7.27
N PRO A 468 -37.37 17.38 -7.29
CA PRO A 468 -36.58 17.23 -6.08
C PRO A 468 -36.66 18.44 -5.15
N VAL A 469 -36.60 18.20 -3.83
CA VAL A 469 -36.81 19.20 -2.77
C VAL A 469 -35.73 20.27 -2.69
N LEU A 470 -34.44 19.91 -2.90
CA LEU A 470 -33.35 20.83 -2.66
C LEU A 470 -33.25 21.98 -3.69
N PRO A 471 -33.42 21.73 -5.02
CA PRO A 471 -33.30 22.78 -6.00
C PRO A 471 -34.52 23.66 -6.11
N VAL A 472 -35.72 23.19 -5.70
CA VAL A 472 -37.00 23.92 -5.91
C VAL A 472 -38.00 23.63 -4.81
N THR A 473 -38.95 24.56 -4.60
CA THR A 473 -39.93 24.49 -3.51
C THR A 473 -41.24 23.77 -3.88
N ASP A 474 -41.39 23.38 -5.12
CA ASP A 474 -42.63 22.81 -5.69
C ASP A 474 -43.15 21.60 -4.87
N ALA A 475 -42.24 20.66 -4.49
CA ALA A 475 -42.60 19.53 -3.66
C ALA A 475 -43.02 19.92 -2.22
N LEU A 476 -42.44 21.03 -1.68
CA LEU A 476 -42.81 21.56 -0.37
C LEU A 476 -44.23 22.19 -0.37
N VAL A 477 -44.58 22.85 -1.47
CA VAL A 477 -45.91 23.40 -1.66
C VAL A 477 -46.98 22.31 -1.70
N LEU A 478 -46.75 21.25 -2.51
CA LEU A 478 -47.69 20.13 -2.66
C LEU A 478 -47.78 19.29 -1.40
N SER A 479 -46.74 19.20 -0.60
CA SER A 479 -46.73 18.37 0.62
C SER A 479 -47.78 18.78 1.67
N ARG A 480 -48.33 19.99 1.56
CA ARG A 480 -49.41 20.46 2.43
C ARG A 480 -50.81 20.00 2.02
N ILE A 481 -50.95 19.48 0.79
CA ILE A 481 -52.24 19.09 0.21
C ILE A 481 -52.38 17.56 0.19
N VAL A 482 -51.25 16.84 0.22
CA VAL A 482 -51.22 15.38 0.09
C VAL A 482 -51.39 14.66 1.41
N ASP A 483 -51.94 13.42 1.38
CA ASP A 483 -52.07 12.59 2.55
C ASP A 483 -50.74 12.01 3.03
N THR A 484 -49.80 11.82 2.07
CA THR A 484 -48.50 11.28 2.42
C THR A 484 -47.42 11.56 1.36
N THR A 485 -46.15 11.55 1.81
CA THR A 485 -44.97 11.75 0.98
C THR A 485 -44.03 10.57 1.13
N ILE A 486 -43.64 9.99 0.00
CA ILE A 486 -42.58 8.98 -0.10
C ILE A 486 -41.31 9.65 -0.59
N PHE A 487 -40.22 9.49 0.16
CA PHE A 487 -38.94 10.09 -0.17
C PHE A 487 -37.97 9.09 -0.78
N ILE A 488 -37.52 9.36 -2.02
CA ILE A 488 -36.62 8.48 -2.79
C ILE A 488 -35.17 8.89 -2.54
N VAL A 489 -34.32 7.89 -2.28
CA VAL A 489 -32.87 8.03 -2.10
C VAL A 489 -32.18 7.09 -3.10
N MET A 490 -31.20 7.60 -3.83
CA MET A 490 -30.42 6.77 -4.76
C MET A 490 -29.16 6.24 -4.06
N ALA A 491 -29.03 4.94 -3.99
CA ALA A 491 -27.84 4.27 -3.44
C ALA A 491 -26.57 4.69 -4.20
N ASN A 492 -25.43 4.82 -3.49
CA ASN A 492 -24.14 5.22 -4.02
C ASN A 492 -24.07 6.62 -4.66
N ARG A 493 -25.16 7.40 -4.63
CA ARG A 493 -25.23 8.74 -5.23
C ARG A 493 -25.68 9.81 -4.25
N THR A 494 -26.73 9.55 -3.50
CA THR A 494 -27.25 10.49 -2.49
C THR A 494 -26.37 10.43 -1.26
N THR A 495 -25.87 11.58 -0.79
CA THR A 495 -25.10 11.66 0.45
C THR A 495 -26.03 11.76 1.67
N ARG A 496 -25.55 11.30 2.84
CA ARG A 496 -26.28 11.42 4.10
C ARG A 496 -26.65 12.87 4.40
N ARG A 497 -25.72 13.80 4.14
CA ARG A 497 -25.93 15.24 4.32
C ARG A 497 -27.06 15.76 3.43
N THR A 498 -27.09 15.36 2.15
CA THR A 498 -28.08 15.80 1.17
C THR A 498 -29.48 15.27 1.52
N ALA A 499 -29.58 13.96 1.85
CA ALA A 499 -30.85 13.36 2.26
C ALA A 499 -31.41 14.02 3.53
N ARG A 500 -30.57 14.19 4.55
CA ARG A 500 -30.97 14.83 5.81
C ARG A 500 -31.52 16.23 5.59
N ARG A 501 -30.81 17.06 4.82
CA ARG A 501 -31.23 18.43 4.52
C ARG A 501 -32.58 18.46 3.81
N ALA A 502 -32.82 17.58 2.83
CA ALA A 502 -34.08 17.53 2.12
C ALA A 502 -35.24 17.12 3.03
N ILE A 503 -35.03 16.15 3.90
CA ILE A 503 -36.05 15.71 4.89
C ILE A 503 -36.31 16.79 5.93
N GLU A 504 -35.28 17.50 6.39
CA GLU A 504 -35.45 18.65 7.27
C GLU A 504 -36.34 19.75 6.65
N MET A 505 -36.15 20.06 5.36
CA MET A 505 -37.02 21.02 4.65
C MET A 505 -38.48 20.52 4.56
N LEU A 506 -38.70 19.22 4.32
CA LEU A 506 -40.06 18.67 4.32
C LEU A 506 -40.68 18.70 5.72
N ARG A 507 -39.93 18.44 6.78
CA ARG A 507 -40.39 18.51 8.17
C ARG A 507 -40.72 19.94 8.58
N GLN A 508 -39.98 20.95 8.11
CA GLN A 508 -40.25 22.38 8.38
C GLN A 508 -41.62 22.83 7.88
N VAL A 509 -42.12 22.20 6.83
CA VAL A 509 -43.46 22.49 6.28
C VAL A 509 -44.51 21.46 6.76
N GLU A 510 -44.17 20.66 7.76
CA GLU A 510 -45.04 19.64 8.35
C GLU A 510 -45.54 18.61 7.32
N SER A 511 -44.70 18.27 6.31
CA SER A 511 -45.02 17.28 5.28
C SER A 511 -45.31 15.92 5.93
N PRO A 512 -46.41 15.25 5.56
CA PRO A 512 -46.76 13.91 6.09
C PRO A 512 -45.85 12.83 5.49
N LEU A 513 -44.62 12.72 6.00
CA LEU A 513 -43.64 11.74 5.54
C LEU A 513 -44.02 10.35 5.98
N LEU A 514 -44.23 9.41 5.03
CA LEU A 514 -44.50 8.01 5.31
C LEU A 514 -43.21 7.20 5.57
N GLY A 515 -42.22 7.45 4.74
CA GLY A 515 -40.95 6.73 4.80
C GLY A 515 -40.09 6.97 3.58
N THR A 516 -39.03 6.19 3.48
CA THR A 516 -38.01 6.30 2.45
C THR A 516 -37.95 5.05 1.58
N VAL A 517 -37.53 5.24 0.32
CA VAL A 517 -37.21 4.13 -0.61
C VAL A 517 -35.76 4.26 -1.02
N LEU A 518 -34.97 3.23 -0.80
CA LEU A 518 -33.58 3.18 -1.30
C LEU A 518 -33.57 2.52 -2.67
N ASN A 519 -33.27 3.31 -3.69
CA ASN A 519 -33.28 2.89 -5.09
C ASN A 519 -31.85 2.65 -5.59
N GLY A 520 -31.65 1.68 -6.49
CA GLY A 520 -30.36 1.35 -7.07
C GLY A 520 -29.43 0.60 -6.11
N VAL A 521 -29.99 -0.24 -5.24
CA VAL A 521 -29.22 -1.05 -4.31
C VAL A 521 -28.55 -2.22 -5.06
N PRO A 522 -27.27 -2.55 -4.80
CA PRO A 522 -26.67 -3.76 -5.36
C PRO A 522 -27.53 -5.01 -5.04
N ALA A 523 -27.73 -5.86 -6.03
CA ALA A 523 -28.61 -7.04 -5.89
C ALA A 523 -28.19 -7.96 -4.71
N GLU A 524 -26.89 -8.00 -4.42
CA GLU A 524 -26.31 -8.77 -3.32
C GLU A 524 -26.78 -8.29 -1.94
N GLU A 525 -27.02 -6.99 -1.77
CA GLU A 525 -27.51 -6.41 -0.50
C GLU A 525 -29.04 -6.52 -0.33
N THR A 526 -29.77 -6.67 -1.41
CA THR A 526 -31.22 -6.71 -1.37
C THR A 526 -31.74 -8.09 -0.90
N TYR A 527 -30.97 -9.15 -1.10
CA TYR A 527 -31.46 -10.53 -1.01
C TYR A 527 -30.59 -11.50 -0.19
N GLY A 528 -29.65 -11.02 0.62
CA GLY A 528 -28.81 -11.88 1.47
C GLY A 528 -29.56 -12.86 2.39
N SER A 529 -30.89 -12.75 2.51
CA SER A 529 -31.72 -13.68 3.27
C SER A 529 -32.88 -14.31 2.48
N PHE A 530 -33.26 -13.81 1.31
CA PHE A 530 -34.41 -14.33 0.57
C PHE A 530 -34.07 -15.36 -0.51
N TYR A 531 -32.87 -15.31 -1.10
CA TYR A 531 -32.49 -16.27 -2.14
C TYR A 531 -32.06 -17.64 -1.62
N GLU A 532 -31.66 -17.74 -0.36
CA GLU A 532 -31.38 -19.03 0.27
C GLU A 532 -32.63 -19.90 0.41
N TYR A 533 -33.84 -19.29 0.47
CA TYR A 533 -35.09 -20.01 0.70
C TYR A 533 -35.81 -20.45 -0.61
N TYR A 534 -35.57 -19.79 -1.77
CA TYR A 534 -36.30 -20.07 -3.01
C TYR A 534 -35.48 -20.67 -4.15
N GLY A 535 -34.22 -21.04 -3.93
CA GLY A 535 -33.46 -21.94 -4.84
C GLY A 535 -33.31 -21.51 -6.31
N TYR A 536 -33.45 -20.23 -6.67
CA TYR A 536 -33.22 -19.77 -8.04
C TYR A 536 -31.72 -19.61 -8.30
N GLN A 537 -31.10 -20.67 -8.83
CA GLN A 537 -29.74 -20.64 -9.37
C GLN A 537 -29.67 -19.77 -10.62
N THR A 538 -29.31 -18.52 -10.47
CA THR A 538 -28.75 -17.77 -11.59
C THR A 538 -27.30 -18.23 -11.79
N ARG A 539 -27.03 -18.98 -12.85
CA ARG A 539 -25.69 -19.30 -13.33
C ARG A 539 -24.99 -17.99 -13.71
N SER A 540 -24.19 -17.44 -12.81
CA SER A 540 -23.21 -16.42 -13.17
C SER A 540 -22.00 -17.11 -13.79
N THR A 541 -21.92 -17.14 -15.10
CA THR A 541 -20.72 -17.48 -15.85
C THR A 541 -19.72 -16.32 -15.70
N ILE A 542 -18.79 -16.43 -14.76
CA ILE A 542 -17.58 -15.59 -14.71
C ILE A 542 -16.51 -16.33 -15.52
N PRO A 543 -16.07 -15.82 -16.70
CA PRO A 543 -15.19 -16.57 -17.61
C PRO A 543 -13.71 -16.65 -17.22
N ILE A 544 -13.29 -16.20 -16.03
CA ILE A 544 -11.86 -15.97 -15.73
C ILE A 544 -11.26 -16.94 -14.70
N VAL A 545 -12.04 -17.72 -13.95
CA VAL A 545 -11.50 -18.62 -12.91
C VAL A 545 -11.52 -20.11 -13.28
N GLY A 546 -12.07 -20.48 -14.45
CA GLY A 546 -12.22 -21.87 -14.87
C GLY A 546 -10.94 -22.60 -15.30
N ARG A 547 -9.75 -21.98 -15.26
CA ARG A 547 -8.53 -22.57 -15.85
C ARG A 547 -7.53 -23.14 -14.84
N PHE A 548 -7.79 -23.05 -13.54
CA PHE A 548 -6.83 -23.46 -12.49
C PHE A 548 -7.34 -24.46 -11.44
N ILE A 549 -8.58 -24.96 -11.53
CA ILE A 549 -9.05 -25.98 -10.60
C ILE A 549 -9.49 -27.21 -11.38
N GLY A 550 -8.70 -28.29 -11.25
CA GLY A 550 -8.98 -29.59 -11.89
C GLY A 550 -10.35 -30.12 -11.50
N LYS A 551 -11.05 -30.71 -12.50
CA LYS A 551 -12.32 -31.40 -12.37
C LYS A 551 -12.26 -32.46 -11.26
N LYS A 552 -12.83 -32.18 -10.10
CA LYS A 552 -13.29 -33.21 -9.18
C LYS A 552 -14.78 -33.44 -9.48
N HIS A 553 -15.08 -34.59 -10.05
CA HIS A 553 -16.43 -35.14 -10.13
C HIS A 553 -16.95 -35.38 -8.71
N TYR A 554 -17.89 -34.58 -8.26
CA TYR A 554 -18.75 -34.94 -7.13
C TYR A 554 -19.97 -35.66 -7.70
N THR A 555 -20.05 -36.97 -7.48
CA THR A 555 -21.26 -37.76 -7.60
C THR A 555 -22.19 -37.39 -6.45
N MET A 556 -23.36 -36.87 -6.76
CA MET A 556 -24.42 -36.69 -5.76
C MET A 556 -24.88 -38.06 -5.22
N PRO A 557 -25.09 -38.20 -3.92
CA PRO A 557 -25.81 -39.37 -3.37
C PRO A 557 -27.26 -39.36 -3.85
N SER A 558 -27.71 -40.47 -4.41
CA SER A 558 -29.08 -40.73 -4.78
C SER A 558 -29.96 -40.66 -3.53
N VAL A 559 -31.01 -39.82 -3.60
CA VAL A 559 -32.10 -39.80 -2.61
C VAL A 559 -32.77 -41.19 -2.66
N PRO A 560 -32.98 -41.86 -1.52
CA PRO A 560 -33.78 -43.09 -1.48
C PRO A 560 -35.23 -42.75 -1.85
N THR A 561 -35.76 -43.41 -2.87
CA THR A 561 -37.18 -43.41 -3.19
C THR A 561 -37.86 -44.22 -2.10
N GLU A 562 -38.55 -43.55 -1.20
CA GLU A 562 -39.44 -44.17 -0.22
C GLU A 562 -40.65 -44.72 -0.99
N GLN A 563 -40.75 -46.04 -0.99
CA GLN A 563 -41.90 -46.75 -1.59
C GLN A 563 -43.16 -46.40 -0.78
N LEU A 564 -44.14 -45.84 -1.44
CA LEU A 564 -45.50 -45.79 -0.98
C LEU A 564 -46.03 -47.23 -0.92
N PRO A 565 -46.76 -47.67 0.12
CA PRO A 565 -47.37 -49.00 0.20
C PRO A 565 -48.49 -49.09 -0.84
N ASP A 566 -48.46 -50.20 -1.58
CA ASP A 566 -49.59 -50.69 -2.42
C ASP A 566 -50.74 -51.05 -1.47
N ASP A 567 -51.84 -50.34 -1.56
CA ASP A 567 -53.14 -50.73 -1.04
C ASP A 567 -53.88 -51.50 -2.13
N ASP A 568 -53.59 -52.81 -2.23
CA ASP A 568 -54.47 -53.80 -2.81
C ASP A 568 -55.12 -54.57 -1.64
N GLU A 569 -56.35 -54.27 -1.29
CA GLU A 569 -57.22 -55.19 -0.65
C GLU A 569 -58.67 -55.04 -1.18
N ASP A 570 -59.05 -56.08 -1.94
CA ASP A 570 -60.36 -56.40 -2.32
C ASP A 570 -61.28 -56.41 -1.12
N ASP A 571 -62.43 -55.72 -1.17
CA ASP A 571 -63.63 -56.08 -0.39
C ASP A 571 -64.86 -55.87 -1.29
N GLU A 572 -65.36 -57.04 -1.72
CA GLU A 572 -66.70 -57.27 -2.19
C GLU A 572 -67.72 -56.85 -1.14
N HIS A 573 -68.67 -55.99 -1.47
CA HIS A 573 -69.95 -55.93 -0.80
C HIS A 573 -71.12 -55.74 -1.74
N PRO A 574 -72.21 -56.50 -1.49
CA PRO A 574 -73.24 -56.75 -2.48
C PRO A 574 -74.25 -55.61 -2.55
N ALA A 575 -74.88 -55.57 -3.70
CA ALA A 575 -76.00 -54.74 -4.06
C ALA A 575 -77.23 -54.93 -3.07
N GLU A 576 -77.76 -53.84 -2.55
CA GLU A 576 -79.13 -53.81 -2.03
C GLU A 576 -79.95 -52.72 -2.71
N ALA A 577 -81.19 -53.16 -2.96
CA ALA A 577 -82.14 -52.60 -3.89
C ALA A 577 -82.80 -51.29 -3.38
N VAL A 578 -83.10 -50.45 -4.36
CA VAL A 578 -84.04 -49.32 -4.24
C VAL A 578 -85.45 -49.82 -3.97
N PRO A 579 -86.25 -49.06 -3.16
CA PRO A 579 -87.62 -48.82 -3.61
C PRO A 579 -87.93 -47.31 -3.73
N THR A 580 -88.52 -47.03 -4.86
CA THR A 580 -89.37 -45.90 -5.20
C THR A 580 -90.50 -45.68 -4.22
N THR A 581 -90.71 -44.47 -3.74
CA THR A 581 -91.87 -43.58 -3.87
C THR A 581 -91.50 -42.13 -3.61
#